data_b928309d9f4103d22d1e16cec8e27906
#
_entry.id   b928309d9f4103d22d1e16cec8e27906
#
_cell.length_a   1.000
_cell.length_b   1.000
_cell.length_c   1.000
_cell.angle_alpha   90.00
_cell.angle_beta   90.00
_cell.angle_gamma   90.00
#
_symmetry.space_group_name_H-M   'P 1'
#
loop_
_entity.id
_entity.type
_entity.pdbx_description
1 polymer ?
#
loop_
_entity_poly.entity_id
_entity_poly.type
_entity_poly.pdbx_seq_one_letter_code
_entity_poly.pdbx_strand_id
1 'polypeptide(L)'
;MQQAESREWHLKTPLTEEDITKVSAGDLIYLTGPVFTARDGVYQHMLVEGHEPPLNLGALTNVSFQSSPAGVEVSPGEFKVSSLQATASFRYARYMPALLGRYGVKAVVGKAGMSEKVYQDVFREHGAICLSTMGYGLGAIYGRAIQRVLGVYWVEELGISEALWILNLNELGPLLVEGDARGNSFFSKVNEEINQRLGVLYGGLKPPVFRRIGEEQNPEMELF
;
A
#
# COMPACT_ATOMS: atom_id res chain seq x y z
N MET A 1 -11.34 -14.71 -24.17
CA MET A 1 -10.79 -14.48 -22.82
C MET A 1 -11.97 -14.18 -21.91
N GLN A 2 -12.34 -15.07 -21.01
CA GLN A 2 -13.18 -14.70 -19.89
C GLN A 2 -12.29 -13.86 -18.97
N GLN A 3 -12.53 -12.54 -18.92
CA GLN A 3 -12.04 -11.72 -17.80
C GLN A 3 -12.67 -12.35 -16.56
N ALA A 4 -11.83 -12.82 -15.64
CA ALA A 4 -12.31 -13.12 -14.30
C ALA A 4 -12.91 -11.81 -13.79
N GLU A 5 -14.21 -11.79 -13.52
CA GLU A 5 -14.87 -10.61 -12.95
C GLU A 5 -14.20 -10.30 -11.63
N SER A 6 -13.68 -9.08 -11.50
CA SER A 6 -13.16 -8.58 -10.23
C SER A 6 -14.31 -8.54 -9.23
N ARG A 7 -14.13 -9.20 -8.09
CA ARG A 7 -15.14 -9.19 -7.02
C ARG A 7 -14.95 -7.95 -6.18
N GLU A 8 -16.02 -7.41 -5.65
CA GLU A 8 -15.99 -6.28 -4.73
C GLU A 8 -16.27 -6.76 -3.30
N TRP A 9 -15.48 -6.24 -2.35
CA TRP A 9 -15.58 -6.58 -0.94
C TRP A 9 -15.59 -5.34 -0.07
N HIS A 10 -16.55 -5.26 0.84
CA HIS A 10 -16.64 -4.24 1.88
C HIS A 10 -16.14 -4.84 3.20
N LEU A 11 -14.96 -4.40 3.65
CA LEU A 11 -14.28 -4.97 4.81
C LEU A 11 -14.19 -3.96 5.95
N LYS A 12 -14.29 -4.46 7.17
CA LYS A 12 -14.17 -3.65 8.39
C LYS A 12 -12.86 -3.94 9.11
N THR A 13 -12.13 -2.90 9.47
CA THR A 13 -10.89 -3.01 10.26
C THR A 13 -11.18 -3.08 11.76
N PRO A 14 -10.42 -3.85 12.54
CA PRO A 14 -9.34 -4.76 12.11
C PRO A 14 -9.85 -5.93 11.27
N LEU A 15 -9.08 -6.31 10.23
CA LEU A 15 -9.42 -7.40 9.34
C LEU A 15 -9.25 -8.75 10.03
N THR A 16 -10.18 -9.68 9.77
CA THR A 16 -10.12 -11.05 10.23
C THR A 16 -9.32 -11.97 9.28
N GLU A 17 -8.94 -13.15 9.71
CA GLU A 17 -8.32 -14.14 8.82
C GLU A 17 -9.26 -14.54 7.68
N GLU A 18 -10.56 -14.61 7.93
CA GLU A 18 -11.56 -14.87 6.90
C GLU A 18 -11.57 -13.75 5.85
N ASP A 19 -11.50 -12.48 6.29
CA ASP A 19 -11.43 -11.34 5.37
C ASP A 19 -10.20 -11.41 4.46
N ILE A 20 -9.06 -11.82 4.99
CA ILE A 20 -7.81 -11.94 4.26
C ILE A 20 -7.83 -13.12 3.28
N THR A 21 -8.34 -14.27 3.71
CA THR A 21 -8.27 -15.50 2.91
C THR A 21 -9.27 -15.54 1.77
N LYS A 22 -10.42 -14.86 1.90
CA LYS A 22 -11.47 -14.81 0.88
C LYS A 22 -11.11 -13.94 -0.34
N VAL A 23 -10.21 -12.95 -0.19
CA VAL A 23 -9.84 -12.05 -1.27
C VAL A 23 -8.72 -12.63 -2.13
N SER A 24 -8.67 -12.22 -3.38
CA SER A 24 -7.67 -12.66 -4.36
C SER A 24 -7.07 -11.46 -5.10
N ALA A 25 -5.86 -11.62 -5.62
CA ALA A 25 -5.24 -10.62 -6.49
C ALA A 25 -6.17 -10.26 -7.67
N GLY A 26 -6.46 -8.97 -7.81
CA GLY A 26 -7.41 -8.42 -8.78
C GLY A 26 -8.80 -8.08 -8.23
N ASP A 27 -9.12 -8.49 -7.00
CA ASP A 27 -10.37 -8.06 -6.34
C ASP A 27 -10.30 -6.58 -5.94
N LEU A 28 -11.46 -5.95 -5.75
CA LEU A 28 -11.61 -4.57 -5.29
C LEU A 28 -12.09 -4.53 -3.84
N ILE A 29 -11.47 -3.68 -3.04
CA ILE A 29 -11.74 -3.57 -1.60
C ILE A 29 -12.21 -2.17 -1.26
N TYR A 30 -13.23 -2.08 -0.41
CA TYR A 30 -13.63 -0.88 0.31
C TYR A 30 -13.41 -1.08 1.80
N LEU A 31 -12.66 -0.17 2.45
CA LEU A 31 -12.31 -0.28 3.86
C LEU A 31 -13.11 0.68 4.72
N THR A 32 -13.68 0.16 5.81
CA THR A 32 -14.35 0.94 6.86
C THR A 32 -13.73 0.65 8.22
N GLY A 33 -13.47 1.70 9.01
CA GLY A 33 -12.90 1.59 10.35
C GLY A 33 -11.52 2.24 10.50
N PRO A 34 -10.84 1.99 11.63
CA PRO A 34 -9.55 2.61 11.90
C PRO A 34 -8.41 2.05 11.03
N VAL A 35 -7.54 2.96 10.60
CA VAL A 35 -6.26 2.66 9.95
C VAL A 35 -5.17 3.58 10.52
N PHE A 36 -3.92 3.19 10.44
CA PHE A 36 -2.81 4.09 10.73
C PHE A 36 -1.99 4.40 9.49
N THR A 37 -1.47 5.64 9.41
CA THR A 37 -0.58 6.01 8.31
C THR A 37 0.87 5.76 8.70
N ALA A 38 1.69 5.34 7.74
CA ALA A 38 3.13 5.20 7.92
C ALA A 38 3.87 5.48 6.61
N ARG A 39 4.93 6.30 6.72
CA ARG A 39 5.90 6.57 5.67
C ARG A 39 7.32 6.39 6.22
N ASP A 40 8.31 6.95 5.51
CA ASP A 40 9.72 6.80 5.87
C ASP A 40 9.99 7.15 7.35
N GLY A 41 9.46 8.29 7.83
CA GLY A 41 9.65 8.74 9.22
C GLY A 41 9.10 7.74 10.22
N VAL A 42 7.83 7.35 10.09
CA VAL A 42 7.20 6.37 11.01
C VAL A 42 7.89 5.01 10.94
N TYR A 43 8.18 4.51 9.73
CA TYR A 43 8.84 3.21 9.60
C TYR A 43 10.25 3.22 10.18
N GLN A 44 11.03 4.27 9.94
CA GLN A 44 12.36 4.42 10.52
C GLN A 44 12.27 4.47 12.04
N HIS A 45 11.41 5.34 12.58
CA HIS A 45 11.25 5.54 14.01
C HIS A 45 10.78 4.27 14.74
N MET A 46 9.74 3.59 14.20
CA MET A 46 9.18 2.37 14.80
C MET A 46 10.07 1.13 14.60
N LEU A 47 10.48 0.88 13.34
CA LEU A 47 10.98 -0.44 12.96
C LEU A 47 12.49 -0.55 13.01
N VAL A 48 13.21 0.58 12.89
CA VAL A 48 14.68 0.63 12.91
C VAL A 48 15.19 1.17 14.22
N GLU A 49 14.67 2.31 14.69
CA GLU A 49 15.10 2.94 15.94
C GLU A 49 14.44 2.31 17.18
N GLY A 50 13.34 1.58 16.98
CA GLY A 50 12.70 0.80 18.03
C GLY A 50 11.80 1.59 18.96
N HIS A 51 11.35 2.77 18.56
CA HIS A 51 10.38 3.55 19.33
C HIS A 51 9.00 2.90 19.26
N GLU A 52 8.42 2.59 20.41
CA GLU A 52 7.08 2.00 20.45
C GLU A 52 6.04 3.09 20.18
N PRO A 53 4.99 2.78 19.38
CA PRO A 53 3.86 3.68 19.19
C PRO A 53 3.23 4.08 20.53
N PRO A 54 2.82 5.35 20.71
CA PRO A 54 2.23 5.81 21.97
C PRO A 54 0.84 5.25 22.25
N LEU A 55 0.40 4.28 21.45
CA LEU A 55 -0.87 3.56 21.59
C LEU A 55 -0.70 2.11 21.11
N ASN A 56 -1.58 1.24 21.59
CA ASN A 56 -1.61 -0.16 21.12
C ASN A 56 -2.26 -0.23 19.72
N LEU A 57 -1.42 -0.17 18.66
CA LEU A 57 -1.88 -0.25 17.28
C LEU A 57 -2.65 -1.55 17.01
N GLY A 58 -2.12 -2.69 17.48
CA GLY A 58 -2.72 -4.00 17.23
C GLY A 58 -4.12 -4.18 17.83
N ALA A 59 -4.41 -3.50 18.95
CA ALA A 59 -5.76 -3.47 19.54
C ALA A 59 -6.72 -2.58 18.74
N LEU A 60 -6.21 -1.63 17.98
CA LEU A 60 -7.01 -0.65 17.26
C LEU A 60 -7.24 -1.07 15.80
N THR A 61 -6.17 -1.47 15.12
CA THR A 61 -6.20 -1.83 13.69
C THR A 61 -4.99 -2.67 13.29
N ASN A 62 -5.17 -3.46 12.25
CA ASN A 62 -4.11 -4.20 11.58
C ASN A 62 -3.93 -3.75 10.12
N VAL A 63 -4.31 -2.50 9.80
CA VAL A 63 -4.19 -1.92 8.45
C VAL A 63 -3.29 -0.69 8.50
N SER A 64 -2.20 -0.75 7.73
CA SER A 64 -1.25 0.36 7.53
C SER A 64 -1.52 1.04 6.20
N PHE A 65 -1.62 2.36 6.17
CA PHE A 65 -1.74 3.14 4.95
C PHE A 65 -0.46 3.93 4.70
N GLN A 66 0.23 3.63 3.63
CA GLN A 66 1.45 4.31 3.18
C GLN A 66 1.10 5.67 2.58
N SER A 67 0.75 6.60 3.45
CA SER A 67 0.21 7.90 3.08
C SER A 67 0.73 9.01 3.98
N SER A 68 0.78 10.22 3.41
CA SER A 68 0.86 11.47 4.15
C SER A 68 -0.46 12.20 3.96
N PRO A 69 -1.31 12.29 5.00
CA PRO A 69 -2.52 13.10 4.92
C PRO A 69 -2.18 14.57 4.74
N ALA A 70 -2.90 15.28 3.86
CA ALA A 70 -2.86 16.73 3.81
C ALA A 70 -3.74 17.26 4.96
N GLY A 71 -3.16 17.28 6.15
CA GLY A 71 -3.83 17.65 7.36
C GLY A 71 -3.29 18.93 7.96
N VAL A 72 -4.11 19.58 8.79
CA VAL A 72 -3.77 20.78 9.54
C VAL A 72 -4.36 20.68 10.94
N GLU A 73 -3.62 21.14 11.93
CA GLU A 73 -4.13 21.36 13.27
C GLU A 73 -4.99 22.64 13.27
N VAL A 74 -6.26 22.51 13.63
CA VAL A 74 -7.23 23.62 13.63
C VAL A 74 -7.43 24.21 15.02
N SER A 75 -7.17 23.43 16.05
CA SER A 75 -7.08 23.82 17.45
C SER A 75 -6.20 22.80 18.18
N PRO A 76 -5.67 23.10 19.39
CA PRO A 76 -4.77 22.19 20.10
C PRO A 76 -5.32 20.76 20.19
N GLY A 77 -4.63 19.81 19.52
CA GLY A 77 -5.01 18.39 19.45
C GLY A 77 -6.15 18.07 18.49
N GLU A 78 -6.74 19.04 17.80
CA GLU A 78 -7.79 18.83 16.80
C GLU A 78 -7.25 18.98 15.39
N PHE A 79 -7.33 17.92 14.60
CA PHE A 79 -6.80 17.89 13.24
C PHE A 79 -7.91 17.66 12.21
N LYS A 80 -7.77 18.33 11.05
CA LYS A 80 -8.59 18.09 9.86
C LYS A 80 -7.72 17.65 8.69
N VAL A 81 -8.26 16.76 7.88
CA VAL A 81 -7.60 16.24 6.68
C VAL A 81 -8.46 16.56 5.46
N SER A 82 -7.84 17.15 4.44
CA SER A 82 -8.50 17.50 3.17
C SER A 82 -8.22 16.50 2.05
N SER A 83 -7.12 15.79 2.13
CA SER A 83 -6.67 14.86 1.10
C SER A 83 -5.86 13.72 1.71
N LEU A 84 -6.02 12.51 1.14
CA LEU A 84 -5.29 11.31 1.54
C LEU A 84 -4.66 10.68 0.31
N GLN A 85 -3.35 10.86 0.14
CA GLN A 85 -2.63 10.40 -1.05
C GLN A 85 -1.64 9.30 -0.70
N ALA A 86 -1.79 8.13 -1.33
CA ALA A 86 -0.87 7.02 -1.14
C ALA A 86 0.54 7.34 -1.66
N THR A 87 1.54 6.67 -1.08
CA THR A 87 2.94 6.71 -1.51
C THR A 87 3.32 5.40 -2.20
N ALA A 88 4.31 5.43 -3.10
CA ALA A 88 4.80 4.25 -3.81
C ALA A 88 5.34 3.19 -2.83
N SER A 89 4.79 1.99 -2.89
CA SER A 89 5.00 0.94 -1.90
C SER A 89 6.37 0.27 -1.98
N PHE A 90 7.00 0.21 -3.17
CA PHE A 90 8.31 -0.43 -3.35
C PHE A 90 9.39 0.13 -2.43
N ARG A 91 9.32 1.43 -2.10
CA ARG A 91 10.27 2.10 -1.19
C ARG A 91 10.29 1.49 0.20
N TYR A 92 9.19 0.88 0.59
CA TYR A 92 8.97 0.35 1.95
C TYR A 92 9.08 -1.17 2.04
N ALA A 93 9.40 -1.84 0.93
CA ALA A 93 9.50 -3.31 0.88
C ALA A 93 10.41 -3.87 2.00
N ARG A 94 11.54 -3.19 2.29
CA ARG A 94 12.49 -3.56 3.35
C ARG A 94 11.90 -3.57 4.75
N TYR A 95 10.84 -2.83 5.00
CA TYR A 95 10.18 -2.73 6.31
C TYR A 95 9.08 -3.78 6.52
N MET A 96 8.60 -4.41 5.43
CA MET A 96 7.44 -5.31 5.49
C MET A 96 7.64 -6.50 6.42
N PRO A 97 8.82 -7.18 6.46
CA PRO A 97 9.00 -8.30 7.39
C PRO A 97 8.78 -7.89 8.86
N ALA A 98 9.32 -6.74 9.26
CA ALA A 98 9.15 -6.25 10.63
C ALA A 98 7.72 -5.73 10.89
N LEU A 99 7.13 -5.01 9.94
CA LEU A 99 5.79 -4.47 10.06
C LEU A 99 4.74 -5.58 10.19
N LEU A 100 4.79 -6.58 9.33
CA LEU A 100 3.83 -7.69 9.33
C LEU A 100 4.08 -8.65 10.50
N GLY A 101 5.34 -9.00 10.78
CA GLY A 101 5.71 -9.95 11.81
C GLY A 101 5.60 -9.40 13.23
N ARG A 102 6.16 -8.20 13.50
CA ARG A 102 6.20 -7.62 14.84
C ARG A 102 4.89 -6.95 15.26
N TYR A 103 4.25 -6.23 14.33
CA TYR A 103 3.04 -5.46 14.60
C TYR A 103 1.75 -6.14 14.13
N GLY A 104 1.85 -7.32 13.52
CA GLY A 104 0.69 -8.10 13.10
C GLY A 104 -0.18 -7.42 12.03
N VAL A 105 0.41 -6.53 11.22
CA VAL A 105 -0.30 -5.86 10.14
C VAL A 105 -0.76 -6.90 9.11
N LYS A 106 -2.01 -6.85 8.71
CA LYS A 106 -2.65 -7.78 7.77
C LYS A 106 -2.96 -7.16 6.41
N ALA A 107 -3.04 -5.85 6.34
CA ALA A 107 -3.17 -5.15 5.05
C ALA A 107 -2.29 -3.90 5.00
N VAL A 108 -1.64 -3.71 3.87
CA VAL A 108 -0.85 -2.51 3.56
C VAL A 108 -1.48 -1.84 2.36
N VAL A 109 -1.88 -0.59 2.51
CA VAL A 109 -2.44 0.24 1.43
C VAL A 109 -1.37 1.18 0.90
N GLY A 110 -1.14 1.20 -0.41
CA GLY A 110 -0.15 2.06 -1.05
C GLY A 110 -0.42 2.32 -2.53
N LYS A 111 0.62 2.57 -3.31
CA LYS A 111 0.55 2.80 -4.77
C LYS A 111 1.14 1.66 -5.59
N ALA A 112 1.21 0.46 -5.09
CA ALA A 112 1.81 -0.65 -5.80
C ALA A 112 3.35 -0.60 -5.94
N GLY A 113 3.89 -1.59 -6.64
CA GLY A 113 5.27 -1.64 -7.10
C GLY A 113 6.22 -2.46 -6.23
N MET A 114 5.75 -3.20 -5.24
CA MET A 114 6.61 -4.19 -4.58
C MET A 114 6.92 -5.33 -5.54
N SER A 115 8.10 -5.92 -5.41
CA SER A 115 8.48 -7.06 -6.25
C SER A 115 7.63 -8.29 -5.91
N GLU A 116 7.44 -9.16 -6.91
CA GLU A 116 6.74 -10.42 -6.73
C GLU A 116 7.31 -11.26 -5.58
N LYS A 117 8.64 -11.24 -5.43
CA LYS A 117 9.33 -11.92 -4.33
C LYS A 117 8.87 -11.45 -2.95
N VAL A 118 8.57 -10.17 -2.77
CA VAL A 118 8.05 -9.64 -1.50
C VAL A 118 6.67 -10.24 -1.20
N TYR A 119 5.80 -10.40 -2.19
CA TYR A 119 4.49 -11.03 -1.98
C TYR A 119 4.64 -12.52 -1.67
N GLN A 120 5.49 -13.23 -2.43
CA GLN A 120 5.71 -14.67 -2.26
C GLN A 120 6.38 -15.03 -0.93
N ASP A 121 7.36 -14.27 -0.49
CA ASP A 121 8.15 -14.58 0.70
C ASP A 121 7.54 -13.96 1.97
N VAL A 122 7.18 -12.67 1.92
CA VAL A 122 6.83 -11.91 3.13
C VAL A 122 5.32 -11.86 3.36
N PHE A 123 4.55 -11.43 2.37
CA PHE A 123 3.09 -11.32 2.55
C PHE A 123 2.44 -12.68 2.75
N ARG A 124 2.87 -13.69 2.01
CA ARG A 124 2.39 -15.07 2.18
C ARG A 124 2.75 -15.65 3.56
N GLU A 125 3.99 -15.45 4.02
CA GLU A 125 4.43 -15.93 5.34
C GLU A 125 3.57 -15.40 6.47
N HIS A 126 3.20 -14.11 6.40
CA HIS A 126 2.43 -13.44 7.45
C HIS A 126 0.91 -13.45 7.22
N GLY A 127 0.43 -14.07 6.14
CA GLY A 127 -0.98 -14.06 5.77
C GLY A 127 -1.52 -12.64 5.66
N ALA A 128 -0.86 -11.80 4.86
CA ALA A 128 -1.19 -10.39 4.68
C ALA A 128 -1.48 -10.07 3.21
N ILE A 129 -2.15 -8.95 2.95
CA ILE A 129 -2.48 -8.46 1.61
C ILE A 129 -1.90 -7.08 1.35
N CYS A 130 -1.59 -6.81 0.08
CA CYS A 130 -1.20 -5.49 -0.39
C CYS A 130 -2.31 -4.90 -1.25
N LEU A 131 -2.74 -3.69 -0.91
CA LEU A 131 -3.82 -2.97 -1.57
C LEU A 131 -3.25 -1.74 -2.28
N SER A 132 -3.60 -1.58 -3.55
CA SER A 132 -3.20 -0.42 -4.34
C SER A 132 -4.34 0.57 -4.52
N THR A 133 -4.06 1.85 -4.32
CA THR A 133 -5.02 2.91 -4.67
C THR A 133 -5.21 2.98 -6.17
N MET A 134 -6.46 3.13 -6.62
CA MET A 134 -6.81 3.24 -8.03
C MET A 134 -6.64 4.67 -8.50
N GLY A 135 -5.72 4.87 -9.44
CA GLY A 135 -5.51 6.17 -10.07
C GLY A 135 -4.69 7.18 -9.25
N TYR A 136 -4.05 8.08 -9.98
CA TYR A 136 -3.29 9.20 -9.42
C TYR A 136 -4.17 10.44 -9.37
N GLY A 137 -3.92 11.30 -8.35
CA GLY A 137 -4.68 12.55 -8.20
C GLY A 137 -6.03 12.41 -7.50
N LEU A 138 -6.39 11.21 -7.02
CA LEU A 138 -7.65 10.96 -6.31
C LEU A 138 -7.59 11.26 -4.81
N GLY A 139 -6.54 11.92 -4.33
CA GLY A 139 -6.34 12.19 -2.91
C GLY A 139 -7.50 12.92 -2.23
N ALA A 140 -8.15 13.85 -2.93
CA ALA A 140 -9.33 14.55 -2.42
C ALA A 140 -10.56 13.61 -2.30
N ILE A 141 -10.70 12.64 -3.22
CA ILE A 141 -11.77 11.64 -3.16
C ILE A 141 -11.52 10.70 -1.97
N TYR A 142 -10.31 10.19 -1.81
CA TYR A 142 -9.94 9.37 -0.65
C TYR A 142 -10.04 10.15 0.66
N GLY A 143 -9.74 11.47 0.64
CA GLY A 143 -9.94 12.35 1.79
C GLY A 143 -11.38 12.40 2.29
N ARG A 144 -12.37 12.27 1.40
CA ARG A 144 -13.80 12.22 1.76
C ARG A 144 -14.18 10.94 2.52
N ALA A 145 -13.41 9.87 2.40
CA ALA A 145 -13.64 8.66 3.16
C ALA A 145 -13.22 8.80 4.64
N ILE A 146 -12.48 9.85 5.01
CA ILE A 146 -12.09 10.10 6.39
C ILE A 146 -13.28 10.68 7.15
N GLN A 147 -13.83 9.90 8.06
CA GLN A 147 -14.89 10.38 8.96
C GLN A 147 -14.34 11.21 10.09
N ARG A 148 -13.19 10.79 10.66
CA ARG A 148 -12.59 11.43 11.82
C ARG A 148 -11.10 11.10 11.92
N VAL A 149 -10.30 12.06 12.38
CA VAL A 149 -8.95 11.84 12.88
C VAL A 149 -9.08 11.39 14.34
N LEU A 150 -8.56 10.20 14.66
CA LEU A 150 -8.60 9.63 16.01
C LEU A 150 -7.40 10.08 16.86
N GLY A 151 -6.30 10.45 16.20
CA GLY A 151 -5.10 10.96 16.84
C GLY A 151 -3.98 11.20 15.84
N VAL A 152 -3.04 12.05 16.22
CA VAL A 152 -1.80 12.30 15.47
C VAL A 152 -0.65 12.31 16.47
N TYR A 153 0.37 11.51 16.20
CA TYR A 153 1.49 11.29 17.12
C TYR A 153 2.81 11.53 16.41
N TRP A 154 3.85 11.85 17.18
CA TRP A 154 5.20 12.13 16.68
C TRP A 154 5.28 13.32 15.71
N VAL A 155 4.41 14.32 15.94
CA VAL A 155 4.40 15.55 15.12
C VAL A 155 5.67 16.38 15.34
N GLU A 156 6.14 16.46 16.60
CA GLU A 156 7.35 17.21 16.93
C GLU A 156 8.61 16.53 16.42
N GLU A 157 8.67 15.20 16.49
CA GLU A 157 9.83 14.40 16.10
C GLU A 157 9.95 14.25 14.58
N LEU A 158 8.83 14.06 13.88
CA LEU A 158 8.82 13.67 12.45
C LEU A 158 8.26 14.76 11.54
N GLY A 159 7.61 15.78 12.11
CA GLY A 159 6.82 16.75 11.35
C GLY A 159 5.46 16.17 10.91
N ILE A 160 4.51 17.06 10.68
CA ILE A 160 3.11 16.71 10.40
C ILE A 160 2.91 15.78 9.19
N SER A 161 3.77 15.88 8.18
CA SER A 161 3.69 15.08 6.96
C SER A 161 4.22 13.65 7.12
N GLU A 162 5.05 13.40 8.11
CA GLU A 162 5.62 12.08 8.43
C GLU A 162 5.10 11.54 9.77
N ALA A 163 4.21 12.26 10.43
CA ALA A 163 3.60 11.86 11.70
C ALA A 163 2.76 10.59 11.57
N LEU A 164 2.55 9.90 12.69
CA LEU A 164 1.66 8.75 12.81
C LEU A 164 0.22 9.24 12.97
N TRP A 165 -0.57 9.16 11.93
CA TRP A 165 -1.99 9.50 11.94
C TRP A 165 -2.84 8.25 12.16
N ILE A 166 -3.83 8.36 13.03
CA ILE A 166 -4.88 7.35 13.18
C ILE A 166 -6.17 7.92 12.60
N LEU A 167 -6.65 7.30 11.52
CA LEU A 167 -7.81 7.76 10.77
C LEU A 167 -8.95 6.74 10.90
N ASN A 168 -10.17 7.21 11.13
CA ASN A 168 -11.36 6.38 10.99
C ASN A 168 -11.97 6.61 9.60
N LEU A 169 -12.07 5.56 8.83
CA LEU A 169 -12.52 5.58 7.44
C LEU A 169 -13.94 5.07 7.29
N ASN A 170 -14.60 5.49 6.22
CA ASN A 170 -15.84 4.92 5.73
C ASN A 170 -15.75 4.71 4.23
N GLU A 171 -15.85 3.45 3.81
CA GLU A 171 -15.85 3.04 2.39
C GLU A 171 -14.66 3.63 1.59
N LEU A 172 -13.46 3.58 2.17
CA LEU A 172 -12.25 3.96 1.43
C LEU A 172 -12.01 2.96 0.30
N GLY A 173 -12.20 3.39 -0.93
CA GLY A 173 -12.02 2.55 -2.10
C GLY A 173 -12.46 3.22 -3.41
N PRO A 174 -12.47 2.46 -4.52
CA PRO A 174 -11.98 1.08 -4.60
C PRO A 174 -10.45 0.98 -4.45
N LEU A 175 -9.99 -0.06 -3.76
CA LEU A 175 -8.58 -0.42 -3.63
C LEU A 175 -8.37 -1.77 -4.33
N LEU A 176 -7.40 -1.86 -5.23
CA LEU A 176 -7.08 -3.11 -5.92
C LEU A 176 -6.24 -4.03 -5.02
N VAL A 177 -6.61 -5.30 -4.87
CA VAL A 177 -5.74 -6.31 -4.28
C VAL A 177 -4.60 -6.59 -5.26
N GLU A 178 -3.45 -5.99 -5.01
CA GLU A 178 -2.24 -6.16 -5.81
C GLU A 178 -1.52 -7.45 -5.44
N GLY A 179 -1.35 -7.70 -4.14
CA GLY A 179 -0.78 -8.92 -3.60
C GLY A 179 -1.75 -9.59 -2.63
N ASP A 180 -2.07 -10.87 -2.84
CA ASP A 180 -2.93 -11.63 -1.94
C ASP A 180 -2.12 -12.43 -0.89
N ALA A 181 -2.81 -12.98 0.11
CA ALA A 181 -2.19 -13.75 1.18
C ALA A 181 -1.59 -15.10 0.74
N ARG A 182 -1.79 -15.51 -0.51
CA ARG A 182 -1.17 -16.70 -1.11
C ARG A 182 0.13 -16.36 -1.84
N GLY A 183 0.50 -15.07 -1.91
CA GLY A 183 1.69 -14.57 -2.58
C GLY A 183 1.50 -14.30 -4.07
N ASN A 184 0.26 -14.32 -4.57
CA ASN A 184 -0.01 -13.96 -5.96
C ASN A 184 0.07 -12.45 -6.14
N SER A 185 0.62 -12.01 -7.29
CA SER A 185 0.66 -10.61 -7.70
C SER A 185 -0.20 -10.38 -8.94
N PHE A 186 -1.10 -9.40 -8.86
CA PHE A 186 -1.95 -9.01 -9.99
C PHE A 186 -1.11 -8.50 -11.17
N PHE A 187 -0.12 -7.64 -10.92
CA PHE A 187 0.69 -7.06 -11.99
C PHE A 187 1.66 -8.06 -12.60
N SER A 188 2.23 -8.99 -11.82
CA SER A 188 3.08 -10.05 -12.37
C SER A 188 2.32 -10.90 -13.38
N LYS A 189 1.10 -11.31 -13.04
CA LYS A 189 0.24 -12.09 -13.95
C LYS A 189 -0.10 -11.32 -15.23
N VAL A 190 -0.47 -10.04 -15.12
CA VAL A 190 -0.78 -9.19 -16.28
C VAL A 190 0.46 -8.99 -17.15
N ASN A 191 1.63 -8.79 -16.54
CA ASN A 191 2.90 -8.63 -17.27
C ASN A 191 3.30 -9.90 -18.03
N GLU A 192 3.08 -11.09 -17.47
CA GLU A 192 3.31 -12.34 -18.19
C GLU A 192 2.46 -12.44 -19.46
N GLU A 193 1.17 -12.12 -19.37
CA GLU A 193 0.25 -12.12 -20.52
C GLU A 193 0.69 -11.08 -21.57
N ILE A 194 1.10 -9.88 -21.15
CA ILE A 194 1.61 -8.83 -22.03
C ILE A 194 2.89 -9.31 -22.75
N ASN A 195 3.85 -9.85 -22.02
CA ASN A 195 5.11 -10.30 -22.56
C ASN A 195 4.93 -11.44 -23.58
N GLN A 196 4.02 -12.37 -23.34
CA GLN A 196 3.66 -13.40 -24.33
C GLN A 196 3.13 -12.80 -25.64
N ARG A 197 2.25 -11.78 -25.53
CA ARG A 197 1.71 -11.07 -26.71
C ARG A 197 2.78 -10.26 -27.44
N LEU A 198 3.66 -9.60 -26.70
CA LEU A 198 4.78 -8.85 -27.28
C LEU A 198 5.70 -9.78 -28.06
N GLY A 199 6.00 -10.98 -27.56
CA GLY A 199 6.79 -11.99 -28.28
C GLY A 199 6.19 -12.35 -29.63
N VAL A 200 4.87 -12.44 -29.73
CA VAL A 200 4.17 -12.69 -31.01
C VAL A 200 4.21 -11.47 -31.93
N LEU A 201 3.94 -10.28 -31.39
CA LEU A 201 3.88 -9.03 -32.16
C LEU A 201 5.26 -8.63 -32.72
N TYR A 202 6.32 -8.85 -31.96
CA TYR A 202 7.70 -8.53 -32.36
C TYR A 202 8.41 -9.69 -33.03
N GLY A 203 7.75 -10.85 -33.21
CA GLY A 203 8.30 -12.01 -33.92
C GLY A 203 8.74 -11.63 -35.33
N GLY A 204 10.04 -11.81 -35.62
CA GLY A 204 10.63 -11.45 -36.90
C GLY A 204 11.01 -9.97 -37.11
N LEU A 205 10.69 -9.09 -36.15
CA LEU A 205 11.14 -7.70 -36.18
C LEU A 205 12.52 -7.58 -35.52
N LYS A 206 13.38 -6.71 -36.08
CA LYS A 206 14.62 -6.36 -35.36
C LYS A 206 14.27 -5.53 -34.13
N PRO A 207 14.84 -5.87 -32.94
CA PRO A 207 14.62 -5.06 -31.75
C PRO A 207 15.02 -3.61 -32.03
N PRO A 208 14.18 -2.62 -31.68
CA PRO A 208 14.55 -1.22 -31.81
C PRO A 208 15.74 -0.92 -30.88
N VAL A 209 16.78 -0.33 -31.45
CA VAL A 209 17.90 0.17 -30.64
C VAL A 209 17.53 1.57 -30.16
N PHE A 210 16.87 1.68 -29.02
CA PHE A 210 16.64 2.95 -28.37
C PHE A 210 17.91 3.36 -27.62
N ARG A 211 18.49 4.46 -28.03
CA ARG A 211 19.48 5.19 -27.23
C ARG A 211 18.83 6.50 -26.75
N ARG A 212 18.50 6.56 -25.49
CA ARG A 212 18.18 7.84 -24.87
C ARG A 212 19.49 8.58 -24.55
N ILE A 213 19.55 9.84 -24.91
CA ILE A 213 20.70 10.69 -24.54
C ILE A 213 20.62 10.92 -23.02
N GLY A 214 21.64 10.46 -22.28
CA GLY A 214 21.74 10.64 -20.82
C GLY A 214 21.31 9.45 -19.96
N GLU A 215 20.93 8.30 -20.56
CA GLU A 215 20.71 7.07 -19.81
C GLU A 215 22.02 6.28 -19.66
N GLU A 216 22.27 5.76 -18.45
CA GLU A 216 23.35 4.82 -18.24
C GLU A 216 23.05 3.49 -18.95
N GLN A 217 24.09 2.90 -19.54
CA GLN A 217 23.96 1.68 -20.36
C GLN A 217 23.95 0.40 -19.52
N ASN A 218 23.83 0.49 -18.22
CA ASN A 218 23.82 -0.67 -17.33
C ASN A 218 22.39 -1.01 -16.89
N PRO A 219 21.77 -2.08 -17.45
CA PRO A 219 20.42 -2.50 -17.08
C PRO A 219 20.28 -2.86 -15.59
N GLU A 220 21.38 -3.20 -14.91
CA GLU A 220 21.36 -3.54 -13.48
C GLU A 220 21.18 -2.31 -12.58
N MET A 221 21.40 -1.10 -13.10
CA MET A 221 21.20 0.15 -12.37
C MET A 221 19.79 0.74 -12.54
N GLU A 222 18.98 0.23 -13.46
CA GLU A 222 17.57 0.65 -13.65
C GLU A 222 16.57 -0.13 -12.77
N LEU A 223 17.04 -1.13 -12.04
CA LEU A 223 16.22 -1.93 -11.12
C LEU A 223 16.31 -1.35 -9.71
N PHE A 224 15.40 -0.45 -9.40
CA PHE A 224 15.07 -0.08 -8.03
C PHE A 224 13.92 -0.92 -7.50
#